data_6f97df8d5d67fc7a6f62723a6a06d524
#
_entry.id   6f97df8d5d67fc7a6f62723a6a06d524
#
_cell.length_a   1.000
_cell.length_b   1.000
_cell.length_c   1.000
_cell.angle_alpha   90.00
_cell.angle_beta   90.00
_cell.angle_gamma   90.00
#
_symmetry.space_group_name_H-M   'P 1'
#
loop_
_entity.id
_entity.type
_entity.pdbx_description
1 polymer ?
#
loop_
_entity_poly.entity_id
_entity_poly.type
_entity_poly.pdbx_seq_one_letter_code
_entity_poly.pdbx_strand_id
1 'polypeptide(L)'
;MKFNLLNLEGGKSETIDVSDKIMKLKFNHKLIKYVIDWQLNHQKPRTAKTKQRNEVRGSTKKIYAQKGTGQARHASKKAPLFVGGGQAHGPKGAVYKIKKINKKVKKIALAQTLAKKNTDKQLHILSDVKKEFNKTKIFNKFLLNNNLTNALIVSDKNSEKNFVRSARNIKNIKVISDEGANIYDMLKYTNLIITLTSMKKIETRLLDEKN
;
A
#
# COMPACT_ATOMS: atom_id res chain seq x y z
N MET A 1 -12.88 23.62 4.31
CA MET A 1 -11.55 24.26 4.41
C MET A 1 -11.09 24.69 3.03
N LYS A 2 -10.55 25.93 2.91
CA LYS A 2 -10.06 26.47 1.63
C LYS A 2 -8.57 26.15 1.44
N PHE A 3 -8.22 25.66 0.27
CA PHE A 3 -6.84 25.38 -0.13
C PHE A 3 -6.49 26.17 -1.37
N ASN A 4 -5.29 26.75 -1.39
CA ASN A 4 -4.73 27.40 -2.56
C ASN A 4 -4.16 26.32 -3.49
N LEU A 5 -4.51 26.39 -4.79
CA LEU A 5 -3.99 25.47 -5.80
C LEU A 5 -2.57 25.91 -6.20
N LEU A 6 -1.68 24.94 -6.30
CA LEU A 6 -0.38 25.12 -6.94
C LEU A 6 -0.56 25.02 -8.45
N ASN A 7 -0.19 26.08 -9.16
CA ASN A 7 -0.17 26.07 -10.62
C ASN A 7 1.25 25.79 -11.13
N LEU A 8 1.37 24.89 -12.08
CA LEU A 8 2.65 24.54 -12.70
C LEU A 8 3.21 25.68 -13.58
N GLU A 9 2.35 26.56 -14.05
CA GLU A 9 2.68 27.65 -14.99
C GLU A 9 2.89 29.01 -14.36
N GLY A 10 2.70 29.14 -13.04
CA GLY A 10 2.73 30.43 -12.35
C GLY A 10 1.55 31.31 -12.80
N GLY A 11 0.51 31.38 -12.04
CA GLY A 11 -0.71 32.17 -12.30
C GLY A 11 -1.49 32.42 -11.02
N LYS A 12 -2.63 33.10 -11.10
CA LYS A 12 -3.52 33.33 -9.95
C LYS A 12 -3.86 31.99 -9.30
N SER A 13 -3.64 31.89 -8.01
CA SER A 13 -4.02 30.72 -7.22
C SER A 13 -5.54 30.64 -7.13
N GLU A 14 -6.12 29.66 -7.78
CA GLU A 14 -7.52 29.28 -7.55
C GLU A 14 -7.62 28.64 -6.17
N THR A 15 -8.78 28.75 -5.53
CA THR A 15 -9.06 28.10 -4.25
C THR A 15 -10.08 26.99 -4.44
N ILE A 16 -9.87 25.88 -3.74
CA ILE A 16 -10.83 24.77 -3.65
C ILE A 16 -11.32 24.61 -2.22
N ASP A 17 -12.60 24.32 -2.06
CA ASP A 17 -13.16 23.95 -0.76
C ASP A 17 -13.17 22.43 -0.61
N VAL A 18 -12.55 21.94 0.47
CA VAL A 18 -12.53 20.51 0.85
C VAL A 18 -13.30 20.35 2.15
N SER A 19 -14.02 19.24 2.29
CA SER A 19 -14.89 18.97 3.43
C SER A 19 -14.14 18.98 4.77
N ASP A 20 -14.63 19.76 5.71
CA ASP A 20 -14.11 19.84 7.08
C ASP A 20 -14.21 18.50 7.82
N LYS A 21 -15.19 17.66 7.48
CA LYS A 21 -15.36 16.32 8.07
C LYS A 21 -14.14 15.42 7.90
N ILE A 22 -13.37 15.62 6.81
CA ILE A 22 -12.14 14.85 6.55
C ILE A 22 -10.94 15.53 7.22
N MET A 23 -10.83 16.86 7.09
CA MET A 23 -9.62 17.61 7.43
C MET A 23 -9.46 17.91 8.93
N LYS A 24 -10.53 17.80 9.73
CA LYS A 24 -10.51 18.06 11.19
C LYS A 24 -10.41 16.79 12.04
N LEU A 25 -10.18 15.62 11.45
CA LEU A 25 -10.07 14.36 12.19
C LEU A 25 -8.80 14.30 13.03
N LYS A 26 -8.96 13.88 14.30
CA LYS A 26 -7.82 13.64 15.20
C LYS A 26 -7.03 12.43 14.75
N PHE A 27 -5.71 12.54 14.72
CA PHE A 27 -4.80 11.47 14.35
C PHE A 27 -4.68 10.42 15.46
N ASN A 28 -4.99 9.16 15.15
CA ASN A 28 -4.86 8.04 16.08
C ASN A 28 -3.72 7.12 15.68
N HIS A 29 -2.60 7.20 16.39
CA HIS A 29 -1.39 6.40 16.12
C HIS A 29 -1.64 4.88 16.12
N LYS A 30 -2.46 4.37 17.05
CA LYS A 30 -2.74 2.93 17.17
C LYS A 30 -3.49 2.40 15.93
N LEU A 31 -4.50 3.15 15.48
CA LEU A 31 -5.29 2.80 14.30
C LEU A 31 -4.44 2.85 13.03
N ILE A 32 -3.65 3.90 12.86
CA ILE A 32 -2.76 4.07 11.71
C ILE A 32 -1.72 2.94 11.66
N LYS A 33 -1.04 2.65 12.78
CA LYS A 33 -0.08 1.54 12.88
C LYS A 33 -0.73 0.21 12.48
N TYR A 34 -1.92 -0.08 13.00
CA TYR A 34 -2.66 -1.30 12.67
C TYR A 34 -2.90 -1.46 11.16
N VAL A 35 -3.28 -0.37 10.47
CA VAL A 35 -3.52 -0.40 9.02
C VAL A 35 -2.20 -0.51 8.24
N ILE A 36 -1.13 0.18 8.68
CA ILE A 36 0.20 0.07 8.05
C ILE A 36 0.74 -1.36 8.17
N ASP A 37 0.68 -1.97 9.35
CA ASP A 37 1.13 -3.34 9.57
C ASP A 37 0.36 -4.31 8.67
N TRP A 38 -0.93 -4.08 8.49
CA TRP A 38 -1.74 -4.85 7.54
C TRP A 38 -1.28 -4.65 6.09
N GLN A 39 -1.03 -3.41 5.65
CA GLN A 39 -0.55 -3.13 4.29
C GLN A 39 0.80 -3.79 4.01
N LEU A 40 1.75 -3.66 4.93
CA LEU A 40 3.08 -4.27 4.81
C LEU A 40 3.01 -5.80 4.78
N ASN A 41 2.16 -6.40 5.62
CA ASN A 41 1.94 -7.84 5.60
C ASN A 41 1.27 -8.33 4.32
N HIS A 42 0.44 -7.48 3.69
CA HIS A 42 -0.20 -7.80 2.42
C HIS A 42 0.78 -7.76 1.24
N GLN A 43 1.78 -6.88 1.29
CA GLN A 43 2.81 -6.76 0.27
C GLN A 43 3.88 -7.87 0.35
N LYS A 44 4.08 -8.50 1.52
CA LYS A 44 5.10 -9.53 1.69
C LYS A 44 4.69 -10.82 0.98
N PRO A 45 5.49 -11.31 0.02
CA PRO A 45 5.25 -12.61 -0.59
C PRO A 45 5.47 -13.72 0.46
N ARG A 46 4.55 -14.66 0.53
CA ARG A 46 4.64 -15.82 1.44
C ARG A 46 5.08 -17.03 0.62
N THR A 47 6.37 -17.14 0.40
CA THR A 47 6.95 -18.17 -0.47
C THR A 47 7.45 -19.39 0.29
N ALA A 48 7.74 -19.24 1.59
CA ALA A 48 8.25 -20.34 2.41
C ALA A 48 7.25 -21.51 2.44
N LYS A 49 7.65 -22.66 1.92
CA LYS A 49 6.87 -23.90 1.88
C LYS A 49 7.74 -25.09 2.20
N THR A 50 7.28 -25.96 3.07
CA THR A 50 7.91 -27.26 3.35
C THR A 50 6.97 -28.38 2.88
N LYS A 51 7.56 -29.50 2.48
CA LYS A 51 6.79 -30.67 2.07
C LYS A 51 6.17 -31.36 3.28
N GLN A 52 4.87 -31.58 3.22
CA GLN A 52 4.16 -32.38 4.20
C GLN A 52 4.35 -33.87 3.88
N ARG A 53 3.96 -34.75 4.80
CA ARG A 53 4.06 -36.22 4.67
C ARG A 53 3.50 -36.74 3.35
N ASN A 54 2.38 -36.21 2.87
CA ASN A 54 1.74 -36.61 1.62
C ASN A 54 2.43 -36.03 0.37
N GLU A 55 3.20 -34.95 0.50
CA GLU A 55 3.92 -34.32 -0.60
C GLU A 55 5.32 -34.86 -0.83
N VAL A 56 5.85 -35.64 0.13
CA VAL A 56 7.15 -36.32 -0.02
C VAL A 56 7.01 -37.48 -0.96
N ARG A 57 7.89 -37.53 -1.99
CA ARG A 57 7.96 -38.67 -2.92
C ARG A 57 8.58 -39.88 -2.21
N GLY A 58 7.98 -41.05 -2.33
CA GLY A 58 8.47 -42.31 -1.75
C GLY A 58 7.34 -43.29 -1.53
N SER A 59 7.70 -44.53 -1.17
CA SER A 59 6.75 -45.63 -0.91
C SER A 59 5.81 -45.28 0.27
N THR A 60 4.56 -45.66 0.13
CA THR A 60 3.56 -45.61 1.20
C THR A 60 3.43 -46.94 1.94
N LYS A 61 4.17 -48.00 1.47
CA LYS A 61 4.17 -49.33 2.07
C LYS A 61 4.57 -49.23 3.56
N LYS A 62 3.93 -50.07 4.37
CA LYS A 62 4.30 -50.24 5.78
C LYS A 62 5.73 -50.76 5.87
N ILE A 63 6.56 -50.19 6.76
CA ILE A 63 8.00 -50.47 6.84
C ILE A 63 8.25 -51.95 7.23
N TYR A 64 7.48 -52.44 8.22
CA TYR A 64 7.57 -53.81 8.73
C TYR A 64 6.25 -54.23 9.38
N ALA A 65 6.11 -55.51 9.78
CA ALA A 65 4.92 -56.09 10.38
C ALA A 65 4.52 -55.34 11.69
N GLN A 66 3.21 -55.37 12.00
CA GLN A 66 2.65 -54.65 13.17
C GLN A 66 3.16 -55.20 14.50
N LYS A 67 3.49 -56.51 14.56
CA LYS A 67 3.94 -57.21 15.76
C LYS A 67 5.09 -58.18 15.37
N GLY A 68 5.88 -58.63 16.35
CA GLY A 68 6.93 -59.64 16.15
C GLY A 68 8.30 -59.08 15.74
N THR A 69 8.49 -57.75 15.61
CA THR A 69 9.74 -57.15 15.19
C THR A 69 10.58 -56.57 16.31
N GLY A 70 10.05 -56.48 17.55
CA GLY A 70 10.70 -55.82 18.68
C GLY A 70 10.89 -54.30 18.56
N GLN A 71 10.51 -53.70 17.43
CA GLN A 71 10.68 -52.29 17.11
C GLN A 71 9.39 -51.50 17.33
N ALA A 72 9.52 -50.15 17.42
CA ALA A 72 8.38 -49.26 17.51
C ALA A 72 7.51 -49.36 16.24
N ARG A 73 6.19 -49.22 16.42
CA ARG A 73 5.23 -49.39 15.31
C ARG A 73 5.24 -48.18 14.38
N HIS A 74 5.59 -48.42 13.11
CA HIS A 74 5.62 -47.39 12.08
C HIS A 74 4.85 -47.78 10.83
N ALA A 75 4.22 -46.81 10.16
CA ALA A 75 3.51 -47.05 8.92
C ALA A 75 4.40 -46.83 7.70
N SER A 76 4.88 -45.61 7.48
CA SER A 76 5.65 -45.24 6.29
C SER A 76 6.85 -44.39 6.64
N LYS A 77 7.96 -44.55 5.88
CA LYS A 77 9.18 -43.69 6.00
C LYS A 77 8.94 -42.21 5.73
N LYS A 78 7.79 -41.84 5.14
CA LYS A 78 7.44 -40.43 4.90
C LYS A 78 7.03 -39.68 6.17
N ALA A 79 6.88 -40.32 7.32
CA ALA A 79 6.50 -39.69 8.56
C ALA A 79 7.55 -38.68 9.02
N PRO A 80 7.16 -37.60 9.70
CA PRO A 80 8.08 -36.55 10.16
C PRO A 80 9.17 -37.03 11.15
N LEU A 81 8.96 -38.21 11.71
CA LEU A 81 9.91 -38.87 12.62
C LEU A 81 11.21 -39.30 11.93
N PHE A 82 11.13 -39.61 10.64
CA PHE A 82 12.28 -40.15 9.89
C PHE A 82 13.04 -39.05 9.15
N VAL A 83 14.34 -39.23 9.04
CA VAL A 83 15.20 -38.39 8.19
C VAL A 83 14.71 -38.50 6.74
N GLY A 84 14.49 -37.35 6.10
CA GLY A 84 13.89 -37.28 4.76
C GLY A 84 12.36 -37.41 4.73
N GLY A 85 11.70 -37.52 5.89
CA GLY A 85 10.24 -37.47 5.99
C GLY A 85 9.69 -36.06 5.81
N GLY A 86 8.35 -35.92 5.81
CA GLY A 86 7.68 -34.63 5.69
C GLY A 86 7.79 -33.81 6.97
N GLN A 87 7.72 -32.49 6.82
CA GLN A 87 7.72 -31.55 7.95
C GLN A 87 6.32 -31.45 8.57
N ALA A 88 6.20 -31.65 9.89
CA ALA A 88 4.98 -31.36 10.64
C ALA A 88 4.87 -29.85 10.94
N HIS A 89 3.69 -29.30 10.79
CA HIS A 89 3.39 -27.87 11.06
C HIS A 89 4.31 -26.85 10.38
N GLY A 90 5.00 -27.24 9.31
CA GLY A 90 5.86 -26.35 8.54
C GLY A 90 5.09 -25.27 7.76
N PRO A 91 5.80 -24.26 7.23
CA PRO A 91 5.20 -23.21 6.43
C PRO A 91 4.54 -23.76 5.14
N LYS A 92 3.37 -23.23 4.81
CA LYS A 92 2.54 -23.68 3.66
C LYS A 92 2.52 -22.70 2.48
N GLY A 93 3.38 -21.69 2.48
CA GLY A 93 3.45 -20.71 1.40
C GLY A 93 2.19 -19.84 1.28
N ALA A 94 1.72 -19.66 0.05
CA ALA A 94 0.59 -18.78 -0.29
C ALA A 94 -0.76 -19.20 0.28
N VAL A 95 -0.88 -20.41 0.87
CA VAL A 95 -2.13 -20.89 1.49
C VAL A 95 -2.54 -20.09 2.72
N TYR A 96 -1.59 -19.44 3.40
CA TYR A 96 -1.92 -18.62 4.56
C TYR A 96 -2.68 -17.37 4.17
N LYS A 97 -3.92 -17.25 4.66
CA LYS A 97 -4.76 -16.07 4.46
C LYS A 97 -4.25 -14.90 5.30
N ILE A 98 -4.21 -13.73 4.68
CA ILE A 98 -3.90 -12.48 5.40
C ILE A 98 -5.14 -12.03 6.18
N LYS A 99 -4.94 -11.52 7.40
CA LYS A 99 -6.04 -10.96 8.20
C LYS A 99 -6.74 -9.84 7.41
N LYS A 100 -8.07 -9.88 7.38
CA LYS A 100 -8.89 -8.82 6.79
C LYS A 100 -9.07 -7.67 7.78
N ILE A 101 -9.12 -6.45 7.28
CA ILE A 101 -9.49 -5.26 8.05
C ILE A 101 -10.79 -4.69 7.48
N ASN A 102 -11.66 -4.17 8.35
CA ASN A 102 -12.91 -3.56 7.95
C ASN A 102 -12.68 -2.37 7.01
N LYS A 103 -13.54 -2.23 6.00
CA LYS A 103 -13.47 -1.13 5.03
C LYS A 103 -13.55 0.24 5.71
N LYS A 104 -14.45 0.42 6.69
CA LYS A 104 -14.60 1.65 7.48
C LYS A 104 -13.30 2.05 8.20
N VAL A 105 -12.59 1.09 8.80
CA VAL A 105 -11.30 1.34 9.48
C VAL A 105 -10.27 1.88 8.50
N LYS A 106 -10.19 1.33 7.28
CA LYS A 106 -9.28 1.82 6.24
C LYS A 106 -9.63 3.24 5.77
N LYS A 107 -10.94 3.53 5.59
CA LYS A 107 -11.42 4.86 5.21
C LYS A 107 -11.07 5.91 6.26
N ILE A 108 -11.38 5.63 7.54
CA ILE A 108 -11.07 6.52 8.66
C ILE A 108 -9.56 6.76 8.78
N ALA A 109 -8.74 5.70 8.66
CA ALA A 109 -7.30 5.83 8.74
C ALA A 109 -6.72 6.69 7.59
N LEU A 110 -7.25 6.56 6.36
CA LEU A 110 -6.85 7.39 5.23
C LEU A 110 -7.24 8.86 5.47
N ALA A 111 -8.47 9.14 5.93
CA ALA A 111 -8.93 10.47 6.25
C ALA A 111 -8.10 11.13 7.36
N GLN A 112 -7.76 10.39 8.43
CA GLN A 112 -6.88 10.88 9.50
C GLN A 112 -5.45 11.19 8.99
N THR A 113 -4.94 10.40 8.04
CA THR A 113 -3.63 10.67 7.44
C THR A 113 -3.64 11.97 6.62
N LEU A 114 -4.70 12.22 5.84
CA LEU A 114 -4.88 13.48 5.12
C LEU A 114 -4.99 14.67 6.08
N ALA A 115 -5.79 14.54 7.13
CA ALA A 115 -5.92 15.57 8.17
C ALA A 115 -4.57 15.89 8.83
N LYS A 116 -3.76 14.88 9.13
CA LYS A 116 -2.40 15.04 9.69
C LYS A 116 -1.50 15.79 8.73
N LYS A 117 -1.46 15.39 7.44
CA LYS A 117 -0.68 16.08 6.41
C LYS A 117 -1.09 17.54 6.23
N ASN A 118 -2.38 17.83 6.36
CA ASN A 118 -2.87 19.21 6.35
C ASN A 118 -2.41 20.01 7.59
N THR A 119 -2.52 19.42 8.79
CA THR A 119 -2.07 20.06 10.03
C THR A 119 -0.58 20.39 9.99
N ASP A 120 0.22 19.50 9.43
CA ASP A 120 1.67 19.66 9.27
C ASP A 120 2.05 20.60 8.07
N LYS A 121 1.06 21.16 7.36
CA LYS A 121 1.25 22.00 6.16
C LYS A 121 2.02 21.30 5.03
N GLN A 122 1.89 20.00 4.93
CA GLN A 122 2.56 19.13 3.96
C GLN A 122 1.62 18.66 2.84
N LEU A 123 0.36 19.11 2.85
CA LEU A 123 -0.63 18.82 1.83
C LEU A 123 -0.70 19.95 0.81
N HIS A 124 -0.46 19.62 -0.45
CA HIS A 124 -0.47 20.55 -1.57
C HIS A 124 -1.46 20.04 -2.63
N ILE A 125 -2.33 20.92 -3.10
CA ILE A 125 -3.26 20.57 -4.17
C ILE A 125 -2.77 21.22 -5.46
N LEU A 126 -2.56 20.39 -6.48
CA LEU A 126 -2.11 20.79 -7.79
C LEU A 126 -3.31 20.98 -8.72
N SER A 127 -3.34 22.07 -9.48
CA SER A 127 -4.30 22.21 -10.58
C SER A 127 -4.14 21.07 -11.58
N ASP A 128 -5.21 20.68 -12.24
CA ASP A 128 -5.13 19.61 -13.24
C ASP A 128 -4.18 19.99 -14.36
N VAL A 129 -3.29 19.06 -14.68
CA VAL A 129 -2.23 19.25 -15.67
C VAL A 129 -2.86 19.16 -17.06
N LYS A 130 -3.07 20.31 -17.70
CA LYS A 130 -3.66 20.41 -19.06
C LYS A 130 -2.62 20.44 -20.17
N LYS A 131 -1.33 20.66 -19.87
CA LYS A 131 -0.24 20.75 -20.86
C LYS A 131 0.69 19.57 -20.80
N GLU A 132 1.23 19.21 -21.94
CA GLU A 132 2.21 18.13 -22.10
C GLU A 132 3.51 18.42 -21.37
N PHE A 133 3.70 17.80 -20.21
CA PHE A 133 4.99 17.77 -19.53
C PHE A 133 5.88 16.68 -20.14
N ASN A 134 6.57 17.04 -21.22
CA ASN A 134 7.42 16.08 -21.93
C ASN A 134 8.84 15.97 -21.35
N LYS A 135 9.23 16.85 -20.40
CA LYS A 135 10.62 16.91 -19.90
C LYS A 135 10.68 16.86 -18.38
N THR A 136 11.43 15.89 -17.85
CA THR A 136 11.74 15.76 -16.40
C THR A 136 12.39 17.01 -15.81
N LYS A 137 13.22 17.72 -16.62
CA LYS A 137 13.92 18.95 -16.19
C LYS A 137 12.94 20.07 -15.76
N ILE A 138 11.84 20.24 -16.49
CA ILE A 138 10.82 21.28 -16.18
C ILE A 138 10.13 20.94 -14.87
N PHE A 139 9.71 19.68 -14.70
CA PHE A 139 9.05 19.26 -13.50
C PHE A 139 9.97 19.28 -12.28
N ASN A 140 11.23 18.92 -12.43
CA ASN A 140 12.22 19.01 -11.35
C ASN A 140 12.46 20.46 -10.91
N LYS A 141 12.55 21.42 -11.83
CA LYS A 141 12.63 22.84 -11.49
C LYS A 141 11.41 23.33 -10.69
N PHE A 142 10.20 22.91 -11.08
CA PHE A 142 8.98 23.23 -10.32
C PHE A 142 9.03 22.69 -8.90
N LEU A 143 9.48 21.45 -8.69
CA LEU A 143 9.60 20.86 -7.37
C LEU A 143 10.65 21.58 -6.50
N LEU A 144 11.78 21.97 -7.07
CA LEU A 144 12.82 22.70 -6.36
C LEU A 144 12.37 24.10 -5.97
N ASN A 145 11.69 24.82 -6.85
CA ASN A 145 11.16 26.17 -6.57
C ASN A 145 10.14 26.17 -5.43
N ASN A 146 9.39 25.09 -5.27
CA ASN A 146 8.39 24.94 -4.20
C ASN A 146 8.92 24.16 -2.98
N ASN A 147 10.20 23.82 -2.92
CA ASN A 147 10.80 23.01 -1.84
C ASN A 147 10.16 21.62 -1.65
N LEU A 148 9.66 21.00 -2.73
CA LEU A 148 8.94 19.72 -2.73
C LEU A 148 9.85 18.53 -3.13
N THR A 149 11.05 18.47 -2.57
CA THR A 149 12.09 17.48 -2.96
C THR A 149 11.77 16.03 -2.57
N ASN A 150 10.91 15.83 -1.57
CA ASN A 150 10.47 14.51 -1.12
C ASN A 150 8.95 14.48 -1.10
N ALA A 151 8.33 14.00 -2.17
CA ALA A 151 6.89 14.11 -2.34
C ALA A 151 6.25 12.85 -2.92
N LEU A 152 5.05 12.56 -2.43
CA LEU A 152 4.13 11.62 -3.04
C LEU A 152 3.14 12.41 -3.91
N ILE A 153 3.02 12.01 -5.17
CA ILE A 153 2.09 12.62 -6.12
C ILE A 153 0.93 11.66 -6.33
N VAL A 154 -0.28 12.11 -6.07
CA VAL A 154 -1.51 11.39 -6.35
C VAL A 154 -2.18 12.03 -7.55
N SER A 155 -2.25 11.30 -8.66
CA SER A 155 -2.83 11.78 -9.91
C SER A 155 -3.99 10.88 -10.34
N ASP A 156 -4.90 11.43 -11.14
CA ASP A 156 -5.96 10.62 -11.75
C ASP A 156 -5.35 9.56 -12.68
N LYS A 157 -6.01 8.42 -12.79
CA LYS A 157 -5.67 7.32 -13.69
C LYS A 157 -5.65 7.77 -15.17
N ASN A 158 -6.50 8.74 -15.49
CA ASN A 158 -6.60 9.35 -16.81
C ASN A 158 -5.68 10.56 -17.00
N SER A 159 -4.85 10.91 -15.98
CA SER A 159 -3.88 11.99 -16.13
C SER A 159 -2.90 11.66 -17.25
N GLU A 160 -2.41 12.70 -17.91
CA GLU A 160 -1.52 12.56 -19.06
C GLU A 160 -0.35 11.63 -18.77
N LYS A 161 -0.21 10.60 -19.60
CA LYS A 161 0.88 9.60 -19.48
C LYS A 161 2.25 10.28 -19.44
N ASN A 162 2.40 11.41 -20.13
CA ASN A 162 3.64 12.20 -20.19
C ASN A 162 3.97 12.85 -18.84
N PHE A 163 2.98 13.36 -18.11
CA PHE A 163 3.18 13.87 -16.74
C PHE A 163 3.71 12.78 -15.81
N VAL A 164 3.06 11.62 -15.79
CA VAL A 164 3.50 10.48 -14.96
C VAL A 164 4.91 10.03 -15.33
N ARG A 165 5.25 9.97 -16.62
CA ARG A 165 6.59 9.63 -17.11
C ARG A 165 7.63 10.67 -16.68
N SER A 166 7.32 11.96 -16.76
CA SER A 166 8.24 13.04 -16.38
C SER A 166 8.54 13.04 -14.87
N ALA A 167 7.57 12.67 -14.03
CA ALA A 167 7.72 12.66 -12.58
C ALA A 167 8.37 11.37 -12.05
N ARG A 168 8.11 10.20 -12.68
CA ARG A 168 8.49 8.89 -12.17
C ARG A 168 10.00 8.67 -12.00
N ASN A 169 10.81 9.32 -12.83
CA ASN A 169 12.28 9.15 -12.81
C ASN A 169 12.99 10.06 -11.80
N ILE A 170 12.29 10.97 -11.16
CA ILE A 170 12.91 11.90 -10.21
C ILE A 170 13.12 11.19 -8.87
N LYS A 171 14.32 11.33 -8.31
CA LYS A 171 14.69 10.75 -7.01
C LYS A 171 13.78 11.30 -5.90
N ASN A 172 13.38 10.44 -4.97
CA ASN A 172 12.50 10.76 -3.84
C ASN A 172 11.09 11.23 -4.22
N ILE A 173 10.67 11.01 -5.45
CA ILE A 173 9.31 11.24 -5.91
C ILE A 173 8.65 9.91 -6.25
N LYS A 174 7.41 9.73 -5.81
CA LYS A 174 6.58 8.59 -6.19
C LYS A 174 5.26 9.09 -6.74
N VAL A 175 4.84 8.56 -7.87
CA VAL A 175 3.52 8.85 -8.46
C VAL A 175 2.63 7.63 -8.28
N ILE A 176 1.44 7.85 -7.78
CA ILE A 176 0.40 6.82 -7.63
C ILE A 176 -0.93 7.33 -8.18
N SER A 177 -1.81 6.40 -8.56
CA SER A 177 -3.18 6.75 -8.92
C SER A 177 -4.02 7.07 -7.67
N ASP A 178 -5.12 7.78 -7.87
CA ASP A 178 -6.14 8.07 -6.83
C ASP A 178 -6.69 6.80 -6.19
N GLU A 179 -6.94 5.74 -6.97
CA GLU A 179 -7.35 4.43 -6.47
C GLU A 179 -6.26 3.78 -5.58
N GLY A 180 -4.99 3.95 -5.95
CA GLY A 180 -3.82 3.42 -5.26
C GLY A 180 -3.38 4.22 -4.02
N ALA A 181 -4.06 5.32 -3.72
CA ALA A 181 -3.75 6.15 -2.55
C ALA A 181 -3.80 5.32 -1.26
N ASN A 182 -2.66 5.23 -0.57
CA ASN A 182 -2.49 4.38 0.61
C ASN A 182 -1.74 5.10 1.73
N ILE A 183 -1.99 4.68 2.97
CA ILE A 183 -1.49 5.32 4.18
C ILE A 183 0.03 5.21 4.30
N TYR A 184 0.59 4.05 3.96
CA TYR A 184 2.03 3.81 4.06
C TYR A 184 2.84 4.80 3.22
N ASP A 185 2.49 4.94 1.92
CA ASP A 185 3.17 5.87 1.04
C ASP A 185 2.94 7.33 1.48
N MET A 186 1.71 7.70 1.89
CA MET A 186 1.42 9.06 2.37
C MET A 186 2.25 9.46 3.58
N LEU A 187 2.56 8.55 4.48
CA LEU A 187 3.40 8.83 5.66
C LEU A 187 4.89 8.70 5.37
N LYS A 188 5.28 7.88 4.39
CA LYS A 188 6.68 7.71 4.01
C LYS A 188 7.30 8.98 3.41
N TYR A 189 6.53 9.69 2.58
CA TYR A 189 6.95 10.93 1.94
C TYR A 189 6.56 12.14 2.79
N THR A 190 7.44 13.15 2.87
CA THR A 190 7.15 14.37 3.65
C THR A 190 6.00 15.15 3.04
N ASN A 191 6.07 15.46 1.76
CA ASN A 191 5.04 16.24 1.08
C ASN A 191 4.06 15.34 0.34
N LEU A 192 2.80 15.73 0.32
CA LEU A 192 1.73 15.07 -0.40
C LEU A 192 1.14 16.05 -1.41
N ILE A 193 1.28 15.74 -2.69
CA ILE A 193 0.75 16.54 -3.80
C ILE A 193 -0.41 15.76 -4.40
N ILE A 194 -1.59 16.34 -4.44
CA ILE A 194 -2.80 15.70 -4.99
C ILE A 194 -3.34 16.58 -6.11
N THR A 195 -3.66 16.02 -7.27
CA THR A 195 -4.35 16.76 -8.33
C THR A 195 -5.78 17.08 -7.92
N LEU A 196 -6.35 18.16 -8.45
CA LEU A 196 -7.69 18.63 -8.12
C LEU A 196 -8.76 17.55 -8.36
N THR A 197 -8.71 16.89 -9.51
CA THR A 197 -9.61 15.78 -9.84
C THR A 197 -9.47 14.60 -8.89
N SER A 198 -8.24 14.21 -8.54
CA SER A 198 -7.98 13.15 -7.58
C SER A 198 -8.46 13.47 -6.18
N MET A 199 -8.34 14.74 -5.75
CA MET A 199 -8.82 15.17 -4.44
C MET A 199 -10.33 15.02 -4.32
N LYS A 200 -11.09 15.45 -5.34
CA LYS A 200 -12.55 15.28 -5.39
C LYS A 200 -12.96 13.80 -5.35
N LYS A 201 -12.25 12.93 -6.09
CA LYS A 201 -12.52 11.48 -6.08
C LYS A 201 -12.24 10.84 -4.72
N ILE A 202 -11.14 11.24 -4.09
CA ILE A 202 -10.80 10.74 -2.74
C ILE A 202 -11.85 11.23 -1.72
N GLU A 203 -12.27 12.48 -1.80
CA GLU A 203 -13.31 13.05 -0.94
C GLU A 203 -14.62 12.27 -1.08
N THR A 204 -15.11 12.06 -2.30
CA THR A 204 -16.30 11.25 -2.57
C THR A 204 -16.15 9.85 -1.97
N ARG A 205 -15.02 9.16 -2.23
CA ARG A 205 -14.75 7.82 -1.68
C ARG A 205 -14.76 7.75 -0.15
N LEU A 206 -14.34 8.83 0.53
CA LEU A 206 -14.28 8.87 1.99
C LEU A 206 -15.63 9.24 2.61
N LEU A 207 -16.41 10.09 1.94
CA LEU A 207 -17.73 10.54 2.42
C LEU A 207 -18.86 9.56 2.10
N ASP A 208 -18.72 8.75 1.03
CA ASP A 208 -19.71 7.72 0.70
C ASP A 208 -19.84 6.70 1.82
N GLU A 209 -20.96 6.71 2.51
CA GLU A 209 -21.32 5.73 3.54
C GLU A 209 -21.75 4.37 2.96
N LYS A 210 -22.09 4.32 1.68
CA LYS A 210 -22.52 3.11 0.98
C LYS A 210 -21.29 2.33 0.47
N ASN A 211 -20.77 1.43 1.31
CA ASN A 211 -20.07 0.16 0.96
C ASN A 211 -19.26 -0.39 2.14
#